data_a3028028b39c975aeef03d4aecd88a53
#
_entry.id   a3028028b39c975aeef03d4aecd88a53
#
_cell.length_a   1.000
_cell.length_b   1.000
_cell.length_c   1.000
_cell.angle_alpha   90.00
_cell.angle_beta   90.00
_cell.angle_gamma   90.00
#
_symmetry.space_group_name_H-M   'P 1'
#
loop_
_entity.id
_entity.type
_entity.pdbx_description
1 polymer ?
#
loop_
_entity_poly.entity_id
_entity_poly.type
_entity_poly.pdbx_seq_one_letter_code
_entity_poly.pdbx_strand_id
1 'polypeptide(L)'
;MDNFSFLNAAHTAHFAALYDQYLQQPDTVEPSWRAFFQGFDFGLESSGSKGTINSSEGFETEVPEQLQKEFRVVKLIDSYRSRGHLFTKTNPVRERRKYHPTLDIENFGLSKEDLSTVFSAGEIMDIGPSSLETIIGHLKRIYCNSIGIEYMYIRDPEKVNWIQQRLNINDNHPNFSVDQKKHILKKLNQAVSFESFLHTKYVGQKRFSLEGGESLIPAIDSLILAADDLGVEEFVMGMAHRGRLSTLANIFGKSTKDIFSEFDGKDYDEDVFDG
;
A
#
# COMPACT_ATOMS: atom_id res chain seq x y z
N MET A 1 16.81 -2.78 -31.79
CA MET A 1 15.55 -2.41 -31.10
C MET A 1 15.97 -1.53 -29.97
N ASP A 2 15.61 -0.24 -30.05
CA ASP A 2 16.11 0.80 -29.16
C ASP A 2 15.73 0.55 -27.70
N ASN A 3 16.69 0.18 -26.88
CA ASN A 3 16.51 -0.10 -25.43
C ASN A 3 16.14 1.15 -24.60
N PHE A 4 15.99 2.32 -25.21
CA PHE A 4 15.69 3.61 -24.58
C PHE A 4 14.40 4.27 -25.06
N SER A 5 13.50 3.53 -25.69
CA SER A 5 12.23 4.08 -26.21
C SER A 5 11.30 4.69 -25.17
N PHE A 6 11.60 4.56 -23.87
CA PHE A 6 10.85 5.19 -22.78
C PHE A 6 11.33 6.61 -22.43
N LEU A 7 12.54 6.99 -22.88
CA LEU A 7 13.04 8.37 -22.84
C LEU A 7 12.65 9.06 -24.14
N ASN A 8 11.41 9.51 -24.22
CA ASN A 8 10.96 10.36 -25.32
C ASN A 8 11.79 11.64 -25.35
N ALA A 9 12.09 12.22 -26.52
CA ALA A 9 12.91 13.42 -26.67
C ALA A 9 12.49 14.59 -25.75
N ALA A 10 11.20 14.69 -25.39
CA ALA A 10 10.67 15.64 -24.42
C ALA A 10 11.15 15.37 -22.97
N HIS A 11 11.38 14.11 -22.62
CA HIS A 11 11.88 13.73 -21.29
C HIS A 11 13.41 13.95 -21.18
N THR A 12 14.14 13.80 -22.27
CA THR A 12 15.60 14.04 -22.30
C THR A 12 15.93 15.51 -22.07
N ALA A 13 15.15 16.43 -22.66
CA ALA A 13 15.31 17.87 -22.46
C ALA A 13 14.97 18.30 -21.03
N HIS A 14 13.93 17.71 -20.44
CA HIS A 14 13.54 17.95 -19.03
C HIS A 14 14.62 17.41 -18.07
N PHE A 15 15.17 16.27 -18.37
CA PHE A 15 16.23 15.62 -17.59
C PHE A 15 17.53 16.45 -17.61
N ALA A 16 17.92 16.97 -18.80
CA ALA A 16 19.07 17.85 -18.93
C ALA A 16 18.88 19.16 -18.14
N ALA A 17 17.69 19.76 -18.20
CA ALA A 17 17.36 20.96 -17.45
C ALA A 17 17.41 20.74 -15.93
N LEU A 18 16.92 19.58 -15.44
CA LEU A 18 16.99 19.21 -14.02
C LEU A 18 18.44 18.96 -13.56
N TYR A 19 19.27 18.38 -14.42
CA TYR A 19 20.69 18.16 -14.12
C TYR A 19 21.45 19.48 -14.10
N ASP A 20 21.20 20.39 -15.05
CA ASP A 20 21.76 21.72 -15.03
C ASP A 20 21.34 22.52 -13.77
N GLN A 21 20.11 22.39 -13.35
CA GLN A 21 19.60 22.98 -12.11
C GLN A 21 20.31 22.37 -10.88
N TYR A 22 20.52 21.06 -10.85
CA TYR A 22 21.27 20.38 -9.80
C TYR A 22 22.72 20.86 -9.72
N LEU A 23 23.40 21.03 -10.86
CA LEU A 23 24.78 21.53 -10.89
C LEU A 23 24.89 22.98 -10.39
N GLN A 24 23.87 23.81 -10.63
CA GLN A 24 23.86 25.22 -10.22
C GLN A 24 23.37 25.41 -8.78
N GLN A 25 22.31 24.72 -8.39
CA GLN A 25 21.65 24.86 -7.08
C GLN A 25 21.10 23.50 -6.61
N PRO A 26 21.93 22.61 -6.04
CA PRO A 26 21.49 21.26 -5.63
C PRO A 26 20.28 21.24 -4.71
N ASP A 27 20.15 22.25 -3.85
CA ASP A 27 19.08 22.32 -2.84
C ASP A 27 17.70 22.67 -3.42
N THR A 28 17.63 23.13 -4.65
CA THR A 28 16.36 23.45 -5.34
C THR A 28 15.79 22.26 -6.09
N VAL A 29 16.56 21.18 -6.24
CA VAL A 29 16.13 19.96 -6.90
C VAL A 29 15.54 19.00 -5.86
N GLU A 30 14.44 18.37 -6.20
CA GLU A 30 13.77 17.40 -5.34
C GLU A 30 14.77 16.34 -4.81
N PRO A 31 14.67 15.94 -3.53
CA PRO A 31 15.63 15.04 -2.88
C PRO A 31 15.90 13.72 -3.63
N SER A 32 14.88 13.16 -4.28
CA SER A 32 14.99 11.94 -5.10
C SER A 32 15.90 12.14 -6.34
N TRP A 33 15.74 13.26 -7.02
CA TRP A 33 16.57 13.65 -8.16
C TRP A 33 17.98 14.06 -7.74
N ARG A 34 18.11 14.67 -6.57
CA ARG A 34 19.42 15.03 -6.01
C ARG A 34 20.25 13.78 -5.70
N ALA A 35 19.66 12.81 -5.02
CA ALA A 35 20.32 11.53 -4.75
C ALA A 35 20.71 10.80 -6.05
N PHE A 36 19.84 10.87 -7.05
CA PHE A 36 20.11 10.35 -8.38
C PHE A 36 21.33 10.99 -9.01
N PHE A 37 21.39 12.33 -9.08
CA PHE A 37 22.49 13.04 -9.71
C PHE A 37 23.81 12.93 -8.93
N GLN A 38 23.76 12.83 -7.60
CA GLN A 38 24.92 12.51 -6.78
C GLN A 38 25.52 11.14 -7.13
N GLY A 39 24.66 10.13 -7.29
CA GLY A 39 25.10 8.81 -7.74
C GLY A 39 25.64 8.81 -9.16
N PHE A 40 25.06 9.61 -10.04
CA PHE A 40 25.51 9.79 -11.42
C PHE A 40 26.90 10.44 -11.47
N ASP A 41 27.13 11.52 -10.72
CA ASP A 41 28.43 12.21 -10.63
C ASP A 41 29.50 11.30 -10.02
N PHE A 42 29.17 10.56 -8.97
CA PHE A 42 30.07 9.57 -8.37
C PHE A 42 30.46 8.47 -9.37
N GLY A 43 29.51 8.01 -10.20
CA GLY A 43 29.78 7.06 -11.29
C GLY A 43 30.73 7.62 -12.36
N LEU A 44 30.58 8.90 -12.71
CA LEU A 44 31.44 9.58 -13.65
C LEU A 44 32.87 9.79 -13.09
N GLU A 45 32.99 10.17 -11.81
CA GLU A 45 34.30 10.37 -11.15
C GLU A 45 35.06 9.05 -10.98
N SER A 46 34.37 7.97 -10.66
CA SER A 46 34.96 6.64 -10.48
C SER A 46 35.46 6.04 -11.82
N SER A 47 34.86 6.48 -12.93
CA SER A 47 35.24 6.03 -14.28
C SER A 47 36.39 6.84 -14.91
N GLY A 48 36.94 7.84 -14.21
CA GLY A 48 38.14 8.58 -14.63
C GLY A 48 37.95 9.53 -15.82
N SER A 49 36.72 9.83 -16.22
CA SER A 49 36.40 10.68 -17.36
C SER A 49 35.79 12.01 -16.91
N LYS A 50 36.65 13.04 -16.73
CA LYS A 50 36.19 14.44 -16.65
C LYS A 50 35.84 14.91 -18.05
N GLY A 51 34.61 14.68 -18.49
CA GLY A 51 34.10 15.18 -19.76
C GLY A 51 33.35 16.49 -19.60
N THR A 52 33.86 17.58 -20.10
CA THR A 52 33.14 18.84 -20.30
C THR A 52 32.06 18.61 -21.35
N ILE A 53 30.80 18.81 -21.02
CA ILE A 53 29.65 18.64 -21.92
C ILE A 53 29.65 19.80 -22.92
N ASN A 54 30.11 19.56 -24.15
CA ASN A 54 29.88 20.44 -25.29
C ASN A 54 28.63 19.98 -26.04
N SER A 55 27.63 20.83 -26.11
CA SER A 55 26.24 20.60 -26.53
C SER A 55 25.99 20.38 -28.02
N SER A 56 26.90 19.78 -28.80
CA SER A 56 26.69 19.65 -30.26
C SER A 56 27.14 18.34 -30.93
N GLU A 57 27.54 17.32 -30.20
CA GLU A 57 27.79 16.00 -30.83
C GLU A 57 27.10 14.92 -30.00
N GLY A 58 26.36 14.03 -30.65
CA GLY A 58 25.54 13.00 -30.00
C GLY A 58 26.36 12.14 -29.05
N PHE A 59 26.12 12.31 -27.77
CA PHE A 59 26.70 11.51 -26.70
C PHE A 59 26.03 10.14 -26.64
N GLU A 60 26.66 9.14 -27.22
CA GLU A 60 26.53 7.76 -26.78
C GLU A 60 27.40 7.56 -25.53
N THR A 61 27.03 8.17 -24.41
CA THR A 61 27.61 7.79 -23.13
C THR A 61 26.93 6.50 -22.71
N GLU A 62 27.60 5.37 -22.86
CA GLU A 62 27.11 4.11 -22.32
C GLU A 62 27.00 4.27 -20.81
N VAL A 63 25.74 4.32 -20.31
CA VAL A 63 25.45 4.31 -18.87
C VAL A 63 26.08 3.04 -18.30
N PRO A 64 26.88 3.09 -17.24
CA PRO A 64 27.48 1.91 -16.65
C PRO A 64 26.44 0.82 -16.37
N GLU A 65 26.76 -0.43 -16.68
CA GLU A 65 25.81 -1.55 -16.58
C GLU A 65 25.19 -1.66 -15.17
N GLN A 66 26.01 -1.42 -14.15
CA GLN A 66 25.55 -1.42 -12.75
C GLN A 66 24.46 -0.36 -12.51
N LEU A 67 24.61 0.83 -13.04
CA LEU A 67 23.62 1.90 -12.90
C LEU A 67 22.33 1.57 -13.66
N GLN A 68 22.44 0.95 -14.84
CA GLN A 68 21.25 0.46 -15.55
C GLN A 68 20.50 -0.59 -14.73
N LYS A 69 21.22 -1.49 -14.04
CA LYS A 69 20.63 -2.50 -13.16
C LYS A 69 19.97 -1.87 -11.93
N GLU A 70 20.56 -0.82 -11.32
CA GLU A 70 19.90 -0.06 -10.24
C GLU A 70 18.53 0.46 -10.67
N PHE A 71 18.41 1.09 -11.83
CA PHE A 71 17.11 1.55 -12.36
C PHE A 71 16.11 0.40 -12.56
N ARG A 72 16.59 -0.74 -13.03
CA ARG A 72 15.74 -1.92 -13.19
C ARG A 72 15.21 -2.41 -11.86
N VAL A 73 16.01 -2.36 -10.80
CA VAL A 73 15.60 -2.71 -9.44
C VAL A 73 14.61 -1.69 -8.88
N VAL A 74 14.83 -0.39 -9.07
CA VAL A 74 13.85 0.65 -8.68
C VAL A 74 12.51 0.41 -9.39
N LYS A 75 12.51 0.13 -10.68
CA LYS A 75 11.31 -0.19 -11.45
C LYS A 75 10.63 -1.47 -10.95
N LEU A 76 11.40 -2.46 -10.52
CA LEU A 76 10.87 -3.68 -9.88
C LEU A 76 10.17 -3.33 -8.57
N ILE A 77 10.77 -2.51 -7.70
CA ILE A 77 10.19 -2.04 -6.43
C ILE A 77 8.84 -1.36 -6.70
N ASP A 78 8.78 -0.40 -7.61
CA ASP A 78 7.55 0.32 -7.95
C ASP A 78 6.48 -0.59 -8.55
N SER A 79 6.91 -1.62 -9.27
CA SER A 79 6.01 -2.63 -9.82
C SER A 79 5.38 -3.50 -8.72
N TYR A 80 6.12 -3.83 -7.66
CA TYR A 80 5.55 -4.48 -6.47
C TYR A 80 4.60 -3.56 -5.72
N ARG A 81 4.93 -2.28 -5.55
CA ARG A 81 4.05 -1.27 -4.94
C ARG A 81 2.72 -1.13 -5.68
N SER A 82 2.76 -1.19 -7.01
CA SER A 82 1.57 -1.02 -7.86
C SER A 82 0.77 -2.30 -8.04
N ARG A 83 1.39 -3.47 -8.09
CA ARG A 83 0.76 -4.74 -8.50
C ARG A 83 0.93 -5.89 -7.52
N GLY A 84 1.70 -5.73 -6.45
CA GLY A 84 1.95 -6.79 -5.47
C GLY A 84 0.66 -7.33 -4.85
N HIS A 85 -0.35 -6.45 -4.63
CA HIS A 85 -1.65 -6.82 -4.10
C HIS A 85 -2.37 -7.89 -4.96
N LEU A 86 -2.06 -8.01 -6.25
CA LEU A 86 -2.62 -9.03 -7.13
C LEU A 86 -2.12 -10.45 -6.78
N PHE A 87 -1.01 -10.57 -6.05
CA PHE A 87 -0.39 -11.83 -5.65
C PHE A 87 -0.61 -12.18 -4.18
N THR A 88 -1.41 -11.39 -3.47
CA THR A 88 -1.70 -11.62 -2.05
C THR A 88 -2.56 -12.87 -1.82
N LYS A 89 -2.33 -13.51 -0.70
CA LYS A 89 -3.08 -14.67 -0.21
C LYS A 89 -4.12 -14.22 0.82
N THR A 90 -5.09 -13.43 0.38
CA THR A 90 -6.11 -12.87 1.26
C THR A 90 -7.23 -13.84 1.62
N ASN A 91 -7.40 -14.92 0.87
CA ASN A 91 -8.42 -15.92 1.14
C ASN A 91 -7.78 -17.18 1.75
N PRO A 92 -8.09 -17.54 3.02
CA PRO A 92 -7.49 -18.70 3.68
C PRO A 92 -8.06 -20.04 3.18
N VAL A 93 -9.20 -20.03 2.48
CA VAL A 93 -9.93 -21.25 2.07
C VAL A 93 -9.72 -21.57 0.60
N ARG A 94 -9.42 -20.59 -0.21
CA ARG A 94 -9.35 -20.76 -1.66
C ARG A 94 -8.09 -20.11 -2.22
N GLU A 95 -7.33 -20.86 -3.01
CA GLU A 95 -6.23 -20.27 -3.76
C GLU A 95 -6.75 -19.24 -4.79
N ARG A 96 -6.09 -18.10 -4.84
CA ARG A 96 -6.38 -17.07 -5.82
C ARG A 96 -6.06 -17.58 -7.22
N ARG A 97 -6.78 -17.09 -8.23
CA ARG A 97 -6.46 -17.37 -9.64
C ARG A 97 -4.99 -17.07 -9.91
N LYS A 98 -4.30 -17.99 -10.61
CA LYS A 98 -2.93 -17.76 -11.06
C LYS A 98 -2.95 -16.62 -12.07
N TYR A 99 -2.54 -15.43 -11.65
CA TYR A 99 -2.14 -14.39 -12.59
C TYR A 99 -0.76 -14.74 -13.10
N HIS A 100 -0.52 -14.57 -14.41
CA HIS A 100 0.83 -14.65 -14.93
C HIS A 100 1.63 -13.51 -14.31
N PRO A 101 2.70 -13.80 -13.58
CA PRO A 101 3.41 -12.80 -12.82
C PRO A 101 4.13 -11.85 -13.77
N THR A 102 3.74 -10.60 -13.73
CA THR A 102 4.49 -9.51 -14.37
C THR A 102 5.57 -8.95 -13.43
N LEU A 103 5.85 -9.64 -12.31
CA LEU A 103 6.83 -9.28 -11.30
C LEU A 103 8.07 -10.17 -11.32
N ASP A 104 8.20 -11.07 -12.30
CA ASP A 104 9.42 -11.86 -12.51
C ASP A 104 10.56 -10.94 -12.94
N ILE A 105 11.75 -11.18 -12.40
CA ILE A 105 12.93 -10.33 -12.60
C ILE A 105 13.33 -10.20 -14.09
N GLU A 106 13.06 -11.23 -14.87
CA GLU A 106 13.33 -11.27 -16.32
C GLU A 106 12.53 -10.19 -17.07
N ASN A 107 11.34 -9.83 -16.60
CA ASN A 107 10.53 -8.74 -17.19
C ASN A 107 11.15 -7.35 -16.99
N PHE A 108 12.14 -7.26 -16.11
CA PHE A 108 12.88 -6.03 -15.82
C PHE A 108 14.29 -6.08 -16.42
N GLY A 109 14.62 -7.13 -17.18
CA GLY A 109 15.96 -7.33 -17.73
C GLY A 109 17.02 -7.67 -16.68
N LEU A 110 16.57 -8.20 -15.53
CA LEU A 110 17.43 -8.78 -14.51
C LEU A 110 17.47 -10.29 -14.68
N SER A 111 18.52 -10.94 -14.17
CA SER A 111 18.73 -12.37 -14.29
C SER A 111 18.92 -13.02 -12.91
N LYS A 112 18.95 -14.35 -12.87
CA LYS A 112 19.23 -15.09 -11.64
C LYS A 112 20.65 -14.84 -11.10
N GLU A 113 21.57 -14.46 -11.97
CA GLU A 113 22.94 -14.12 -11.61
C GLU A 113 22.97 -12.80 -10.80
N ASP A 114 22.02 -11.92 -11.02
CA ASP A 114 21.90 -10.64 -10.30
C ASP A 114 21.37 -10.81 -8.87
N LEU A 115 20.81 -11.97 -8.50
CA LEU A 115 20.20 -12.19 -7.18
C LEU A 115 21.16 -11.94 -6.01
N SER A 116 22.44 -12.24 -6.18
CA SER A 116 23.47 -11.99 -5.17
C SER A 116 24.10 -10.60 -5.23
N THR A 117 23.84 -9.83 -6.31
CA THR A 117 24.36 -8.49 -6.49
C THR A 117 23.71 -7.53 -5.50
N VAL A 118 24.52 -6.68 -4.87
CA VAL A 118 24.07 -5.66 -3.92
C VAL A 118 23.66 -4.41 -4.69
N PHE A 119 22.48 -3.89 -4.35
CA PHE A 119 21.88 -2.69 -4.95
C PHE A 119 21.60 -1.64 -3.89
N SER A 120 21.93 -0.38 -4.20
CA SER A 120 21.61 0.77 -3.35
C SER A 120 20.10 1.05 -3.29
N ALA A 121 19.35 0.57 -4.29
CA ALA A 121 17.89 0.67 -4.31
C ALA A 121 17.19 0.09 -3.06
N GLY A 122 17.86 -0.75 -2.27
CA GLY A 122 17.35 -1.21 -0.98
C GLY A 122 17.12 -0.08 0.03
N GLU A 123 17.79 1.05 -0.10
CA GLU A 123 17.57 2.24 0.75
C GLU A 123 16.16 2.80 0.62
N ILE A 124 15.54 2.70 -0.57
CA ILE A 124 14.15 3.14 -0.81
C ILE A 124 13.14 2.38 0.07
N MET A 125 13.57 1.26 0.63
CA MET A 125 12.74 0.39 1.47
C MET A 125 13.22 0.33 2.92
N ASP A 126 14.10 1.24 3.33
CA ASP A 126 14.68 1.34 4.68
C ASP A 126 15.49 0.08 5.11
N ILE A 127 15.94 -0.74 4.14
CA ILE A 127 16.77 -1.93 4.42
C ILE A 127 18.26 -1.72 4.11
N GLY A 128 18.63 -0.51 3.64
CA GLY A 128 19.98 -0.20 3.19
C GLY A 128 20.40 -0.94 1.92
N PRO A 129 21.65 -0.76 1.46
CA PRO A 129 22.18 -1.51 0.34
C PRO A 129 22.05 -3.02 0.58
N SER A 130 21.36 -3.72 -0.32
CA SER A 130 20.98 -5.12 -0.12
C SER A 130 21.03 -5.92 -1.40
N SER A 131 21.20 -7.23 -1.29
CA SER A 131 21.14 -8.11 -2.46
C SER A 131 19.75 -8.10 -3.09
N LEU A 132 19.67 -8.31 -4.40
CA LEU A 132 18.39 -8.38 -5.12
C LEU A 132 17.46 -9.43 -4.50
N GLU A 133 18.00 -10.57 -4.07
CA GLU A 133 17.22 -11.62 -3.40
C GLU A 133 16.59 -11.10 -2.09
N THR A 134 17.35 -10.35 -1.30
CA THR A 134 16.87 -9.72 -0.06
C THR A 134 15.76 -8.70 -0.34
N ILE A 135 15.98 -7.83 -1.34
CA ILE A 135 14.99 -6.83 -1.79
C ILE A 135 13.69 -7.51 -2.21
N ILE A 136 13.76 -8.54 -3.07
CA ILE A 136 12.58 -9.30 -3.52
C ILE A 136 11.88 -10.00 -2.35
N GLY A 137 12.65 -10.59 -1.44
CA GLY A 137 12.11 -11.22 -0.24
C GLY A 137 11.31 -10.24 0.61
N HIS A 138 11.84 -9.04 0.82
CA HIS A 138 11.18 -7.96 1.56
C HIS A 138 9.91 -7.46 0.84
N LEU A 139 9.99 -7.21 -0.47
CA LEU A 139 8.84 -6.83 -1.30
C LEU A 139 7.70 -7.86 -1.24
N LYS A 140 8.03 -9.15 -1.31
CA LYS A 140 7.04 -10.23 -1.21
C LYS A 140 6.37 -10.27 0.16
N ARG A 141 7.11 -10.04 1.25
CA ARG A 141 6.54 -10.00 2.60
C ARG A 141 5.55 -8.85 2.74
N ILE A 142 5.91 -7.67 2.26
CA ILE A 142 5.07 -6.46 2.37
C ILE A 142 3.84 -6.53 1.47
N TYR A 143 4.04 -6.84 0.17
CA TYR A 143 3.04 -6.60 -0.88
C TYR A 143 2.32 -7.86 -1.36
N CYS A 144 2.82 -9.06 -1.05
CA CYS A 144 2.28 -10.31 -1.60
C CYS A 144 1.85 -11.32 -0.51
N ASN A 145 1.78 -10.92 0.75
CA ASN A 145 1.40 -11.80 1.86
C ASN A 145 -0.14 -11.82 2.05
N SER A 146 -0.62 -11.78 3.27
CA SER A 146 -2.05 -11.89 3.62
C SER A 146 -2.84 -10.59 3.50
N ILE A 147 -2.17 -9.44 3.39
CA ILE A 147 -2.79 -8.12 3.28
C ILE A 147 -2.46 -7.54 1.91
N GLY A 148 -3.49 -7.26 1.10
CA GLY A 148 -3.36 -6.52 -0.15
C GLY A 148 -3.57 -5.04 0.10
N ILE A 149 -2.69 -4.20 -0.46
CA ILE A 149 -2.80 -2.75 -0.33
C ILE A 149 -2.66 -2.09 -1.70
N GLU A 150 -3.55 -1.15 -1.96
CA GLU A 150 -3.58 -0.32 -3.17
C GLU A 150 -3.55 1.15 -2.75
N TYR A 151 -2.48 1.86 -3.02
CA TYR A 151 -2.30 3.25 -2.59
C TYR A 151 -1.58 4.14 -3.63
N MET A 152 -0.98 3.55 -4.67
CA MET A 152 -0.20 4.28 -5.68
C MET A 152 -1.04 5.25 -6.53
N TYR A 153 -2.37 5.23 -6.41
CA TYR A 153 -3.28 6.20 -7.03
C TYR A 153 -3.41 7.51 -6.24
N ILE A 154 -2.92 7.55 -5.00
CA ILE A 154 -2.94 8.75 -4.16
C ILE A 154 -2.00 9.78 -4.76
N ARG A 155 -2.50 11.00 -5.00
CA ARG A 155 -1.73 12.07 -5.66
C ARG A 155 -0.85 12.88 -4.72
N ASP A 156 -1.06 12.75 -3.42
CA ASP A 156 -0.33 13.46 -2.37
C ASP A 156 0.94 12.67 -2.02
N PRO A 157 2.15 13.18 -2.35
CA PRO A 157 3.40 12.47 -2.10
C PRO A 157 3.68 12.22 -0.62
N GLU A 158 3.27 13.13 0.27
CA GLU A 158 3.50 12.98 1.71
C GLU A 158 2.73 11.78 2.26
N LYS A 159 1.47 11.63 1.83
CA LYS A 159 0.64 10.47 2.20
C LYS A 159 1.20 9.17 1.63
N VAL A 160 1.66 9.18 0.38
CA VAL A 160 2.28 7.99 -0.24
C VAL A 160 3.52 7.59 0.54
N ASN A 161 4.41 8.52 0.83
CA ASN A 161 5.64 8.27 1.60
C ASN A 161 5.32 7.76 3.01
N TRP A 162 4.35 8.37 3.69
CA TRP A 162 3.91 7.93 5.01
C TRP A 162 3.42 6.47 5.00
N ILE A 163 2.59 6.10 4.00
CA ILE A 163 2.11 4.73 3.84
C ILE A 163 3.28 3.77 3.61
N GLN A 164 4.23 4.12 2.74
CA GLN A 164 5.40 3.29 2.44
C GLN A 164 6.25 3.05 3.68
N GLN A 165 6.56 4.10 4.44
CA GLN A 165 7.29 3.98 5.70
C GLN A 165 6.55 3.09 6.70
N ARG A 166 5.22 3.26 6.81
CA ARG A 166 4.39 2.45 7.71
C ARG A 166 4.40 0.96 7.34
N LEU A 167 4.42 0.64 6.05
CA LEU A 167 4.50 -0.72 5.54
C LEU A 167 5.88 -1.35 5.79
N ASN A 168 6.96 -0.56 5.66
CA ASN A 168 8.32 -1.04 5.87
C ASN A 168 8.60 -1.41 7.35
N ILE A 169 8.04 -0.68 8.32
CA ILE A 169 8.35 -0.85 9.76
C ILE A 169 8.14 -2.30 10.23
N ASN A 170 7.08 -2.97 9.78
CA ASN A 170 6.70 -4.31 10.25
C ASN A 170 6.48 -5.29 9.09
N ASP A 171 7.09 -5.07 7.93
CA ASP A 171 6.86 -5.90 6.73
C ASP A 171 5.35 -6.07 6.41
N ASN A 172 4.53 -5.05 6.67
CA ASN A 172 3.07 -5.09 6.57
C ASN A 172 2.45 -6.26 7.37
N HIS A 173 3.08 -6.65 8.47
CA HIS A 173 2.63 -7.72 9.33
C HIS A 173 2.15 -7.16 10.67
N PRO A 174 0.87 -7.31 11.03
CA PRO A 174 0.35 -6.80 12.29
C PRO A 174 0.88 -7.65 13.48
N ASN A 175 1.52 -6.99 14.44
CA ASN A 175 1.99 -7.59 15.68
C ASN A 175 0.97 -7.38 16.81
N PHE A 176 -0.24 -7.93 16.63
CA PHE A 176 -1.28 -7.82 17.64
C PHE A 176 -0.89 -8.54 18.94
N SER A 177 -1.07 -7.86 20.07
CA SER A 177 -1.00 -8.45 21.40
C SER A 177 -2.10 -9.49 21.59
N VAL A 178 -1.96 -10.34 22.62
CA VAL A 178 -3.00 -11.33 22.98
C VAL A 178 -4.33 -10.65 23.27
N ASP A 179 -4.32 -9.51 23.95
CA ASP A 179 -5.55 -8.79 24.32
C ASP A 179 -6.22 -8.15 23.10
N GLN A 180 -5.44 -7.60 22.17
CA GLN A 180 -5.96 -7.12 20.88
C GLN A 180 -6.60 -8.28 20.07
N LYS A 181 -5.95 -9.43 20.02
CA LYS A 181 -6.51 -10.62 19.35
C LYS A 181 -7.82 -11.08 19.99
N LYS A 182 -7.89 -11.10 21.32
CA LYS A 182 -9.14 -11.42 22.06
C LYS A 182 -10.24 -10.40 21.78
N HIS A 183 -9.88 -9.11 21.72
CA HIS A 183 -10.82 -8.04 21.40
C HIS A 183 -11.38 -8.19 19.98
N ILE A 184 -10.51 -8.39 18.99
CA ILE A 184 -10.91 -8.66 17.59
C ILE A 184 -11.85 -9.89 17.54
N LEU A 185 -11.49 -10.99 18.19
CA LEU A 185 -12.32 -12.20 18.25
C LEU A 185 -13.67 -11.92 18.88
N LYS A 186 -13.73 -11.16 19.98
CA LYS A 186 -14.99 -10.73 20.63
C LYS A 186 -15.88 -9.98 19.65
N LYS A 187 -15.33 -8.99 18.92
CA LYS A 187 -16.09 -8.20 17.95
C LYS A 187 -16.56 -9.03 16.75
N LEU A 188 -15.76 -9.95 16.26
CA LEU A 188 -16.17 -10.92 15.24
C LEU A 188 -17.31 -11.80 15.73
N ASN A 189 -17.17 -12.35 16.93
CA ASN A 189 -18.22 -13.19 17.52
C ASN A 189 -19.54 -12.42 17.73
N GLN A 190 -19.48 -11.17 18.16
CA GLN A 190 -20.66 -10.31 18.28
C GLN A 190 -21.36 -10.12 16.92
N ALA A 191 -20.60 -9.83 15.86
CA ALA A 191 -21.15 -9.68 14.52
C ALA A 191 -21.81 -10.98 14.01
N VAL A 192 -21.10 -12.10 14.10
CA VAL A 192 -21.62 -13.42 13.68
C VAL A 192 -22.85 -13.84 14.48
N SER A 193 -22.81 -13.68 15.82
CA SER A 193 -23.93 -14.06 16.70
C SER A 193 -25.17 -13.23 16.40
N PHE A 194 -25.00 -11.92 16.15
CA PHE A 194 -26.10 -11.03 15.79
C PHE A 194 -26.76 -11.45 14.47
N GLU A 195 -25.96 -11.70 13.42
CA GLU A 195 -26.49 -12.13 12.12
C GLU A 195 -27.16 -13.51 12.21
N SER A 196 -26.56 -14.47 12.93
CA SER A 196 -27.12 -15.81 13.13
C SER A 196 -28.44 -15.76 13.89
N PHE A 197 -28.55 -14.92 14.91
CA PHE A 197 -29.81 -14.72 15.67
C PHE A 197 -30.89 -14.17 14.73
N LEU A 198 -30.63 -13.12 13.99
CA LEU A 198 -31.57 -12.53 13.06
C LEU A 198 -31.99 -13.52 11.95
N HIS A 199 -31.05 -14.31 11.44
CA HIS A 199 -31.33 -15.34 10.45
C HIS A 199 -32.32 -16.38 10.98
N THR A 200 -32.18 -16.78 12.23
CA THR A 200 -33.01 -17.83 12.84
C THR A 200 -34.37 -17.29 13.30
N LYS A 201 -34.39 -16.09 13.89
CA LYS A 201 -35.59 -15.55 14.53
C LYS A 201 -36.50 -14.81 13.57
N TYR A 202 -35.90 -14.08 12.59
CA TYR A 202 -36.62 -13.20 11.68
C TYR A 202 -36.46 -13.66 10.23
N VAL A 203 -36.91 -14.89 9.97
CA VAL A 203 -36.87 -15.51 8.63
C VAL A 203 -37.72 -14.70 7.66
N GLY A 204 -37.12 -14.35 6.50
CA GLY A 204 -37.84 -13.62 5.46
C GLY A 204 -37.82 -12.08 5.57
N GLN A 205 -37.33 -11.53 6.70
CA GLN A 205 -37.17 -10.08 6.84
C GLN A 205 -36.02 -9.56 5.94
N LYS A 206 -36.28 -8.44 5.25
CA LYS A 206 -35.25 -7.73 4.48
C LYS A 206 -34.32 -6.99 5.42
N ARG A 207 -33.20 -7.61 5.82
CA ARG A 207 -32.26 -7.04 6.78
C ARG A 207 -30.91 -6.64 6.19
N PHE A 208 -30.64 -7.00 4.94
CA PHE A 208 -29.36 -6.75 4.28
C PHE A 208 -28.15 -7.16 5.12
N SER A 209 -28.05 -8.45 5.39
CA SER A 209 -27.08 -9.09 6.27
C SER A 209 -25.63 -8.71 5.98
N LEU A 210 -24.81 -8.64 7.02
CA LEU A 210 -23.36 -8.47 6.95
C LEU A 210 -22.61 -9.79 6.71
N GLU A 211 -23.32 -10.93 6.60
CA GLU A 211 -22.67 -12.23 6.38
C GLU A 211 -21.67 -12.21 5.22
N GLY A 212 -20.45 -12.71 5.47
CA GLY A 212 -19.31 -12.65 4.57
C GLY A 212 -18.47 -11.36 4.68
N GLY A 213 -18.91 -10.37 5.46
CA GLY A 213 -18.22 -9.11 5.72
C GLY A 213 -18.04 -8.79 7.20
N GLU A 214 -18.12 -9.77 8.09
CA GLU A 214 -18.10 -9.60 9.55
C GLU A 214 -16.84 -8.90 10.07
N SER A 215 -15.73 -8.99 9.33
CA SER A 215 -14.49 -8.27 9.62
C SER A 215 -14.64 -6.74 9.60
N LEU A 216 -15.71 -6.22 9.00
CA LEU A 216 -16.03 -4.79 9.02
C LEU A 216 -16.19 -4.27 10.46
N ILE A 217 -16.83 -5.05 11.34
CA ILE A 217 -17.09 -4.63 12.74
C ILE A 217 -15.79 -4.42 13.51
N PRO A 218 -14.85 -5.39 13.62
CA PRO A 218 -13.58 -5.13 14.30
C PRO A 218 -12.71 -4.10 13.56
N ALA A 219 -12.84 -3.94 12.24
CA ALA A 219 -12.09 -2.93 11.50
C ALA A 219 -12.54 -1.51 11.87
N ILE A 220 -13.85 -1.23 11.91
CA ILE A 220 -14.41 0.07 12.33
C ILE A 220 -14.08 0.33 13.81
N ASP A 221 -14.26 -0.65 14.67
CA ASP A 221 -13.93 -0.54 16.08
C ASP A 221 -12.46 -0.17 16.31
N SER A 222 -11.54 -0.86 15.64
CA SER A 222 -10.11 -0.55 15.71
C SER A 222 -9.77 0.83 15.14
N LEU A 223 -10.46 1.27 14.09
CA LEU A 223 -10.31 2.60 13.52
C LEU A 223 -10.72 3.68 14.51
N ILE A 224 -11.87 3.50 15.18
CA ILE A 224 -12.37 4.46 16.17
C ILE A 224 -11.39 4.55 17.35
N LEU A 225 -10.93 3.41 17.88
CA LEU A 225 -9.98 3.39 18.99
C LEU A 225 -8.65 4.08 18.61
N ALA A 226 -8.11 3.78 17.43
CA ALA A 226 -6.88 4.41 16.96
C ALA A 226 -7.04 5.92 16.69
N ALA A 227 -8.20 6.36 16.26
CA ALA A 227 -8.50 7.76 16.01
C ALA A 227 -8.72 8.54 17.31
N ASP A 228 -9.33 7.93 18.34
CA ASP A 228 -9.45 8.48 19.70
C ASP A 228 -8.05 8.74 20.29
N ASP A 229 -7.14 7.78 20.19
CA ASP A 229 -5.74 7.94 20.60
C ASP A 229 -5.03 9.11 19.88
N LEU A 230 -5.49 9.49 18.69
CA LEU A 230 -5.00 10.63 17.90
C LEU A 230 -5.76 11.93 18.15
N GLY A 231 -6.72 11.95 19.08
CA GLY A 231 -7.47 13.13 19.47
C GLY A 231 -8.67 13.46 18.56
N VAL A 232 -9.20 12.48 17.83
CA VAL A 232 -10.46 12.64 17.08
C VAL A 232 -11.63 12.56 18.06
N GLU A 233 -12.43 13.62 18.12
CA GLU A 233 -13.54 13.74 19.07
C GLU A 233 -14.90 13.33 18.48
N GLU A 234 -15.05 13.40 17.15
CA GLU A 234 -16.33 13.17 16.49
C GLU A 234 -16.19 12.28 15.27
N PHE A 235 -17.13 11.34 15.10
CA PHE A 235 -17.22 10.47 13.94
C PHE A 235 -18.56 10.62 13.24
N VAL A 236 -18.53 10.95 11.95
CA VAL A 236 -19.70 10.93 11.09
C VAL A 236 -19.64 9.73 10.17
N MET A 237 -20.58 8.82 10.29
CA MET A 237 -20.59 7.56 9.52
C MET A 237 -21.75 7.51 8.53
N GLY A 238 -21.44 7.59 7.25
CA GLY A 238 -22.37 7.31 6.16
C GLY A 238 -22.29 5.85 5.73
N MET A 239 -23.42 5.17 5.63
CA MET A 239 -23.44 3.76 5.21
C MET A 239 -24.65 3.45 4.34
N ALA A 240 -24.50 2.50 3.41
CA ALA A 240 -25.59 1.90 2.66
C ALA A 240 -26.38 0.93 3.57
N HIS A 241 -27.27 0.16 2.99
CA HIS A 241 -28.15 -0.75 3.76
C HIS A 241 -27.44 -2.02 4.25
N ARG A 242 -26.46 -2.57 3.51
CA ARG A 242 -25.77 -3.83 3.89
C ARG A 242 -24.96 -3.64 5.17
N GLY A 243 -25.26 -4.48 6.16
CA GLY A 243 -24.59 -4.48 7.46
C GLY A 243 -24.99 -3.33 8.39
N ARG A 244 -25.96 -2.46 8.00
CA ARG A 244 -26.38 -1.31 8.82
C ARG A 244 -26.80 -1.73 10.22
N LEU A 245 -27.64 -2.75 10.37
CA LEU A 245 -28.13 -3.21 11.66
C LEU A 245 -27.00 -3.74 12.54
N SER A 246 -26.08 -4.52 11.97
CA SER A 246 -24.89 -5.00 12.69
C SER A 246 -23.99 -3.86 13.16
N THR A 247 -23.80 -2.82 12.33
CA THR A 247 -23.03 -1.64 12.70
C THR A 247 -23.73 -0.83 13.79
N LEU A 248 -25.04 -0.60 13.68
CA LEU A 248 -25.81 0.09 14.70
C LEU A 248 -25.74 -0.62 16.06
N ALA A 249 -25.87 -1.96 16.08
CA ALA A 249 -25.79 -2.74 17.31
C ALA A 249 -24.38 -2.82 17.90
N ASN A 250 -23.36 -3.14 17.07
CA ASN A 250 -22.03 -3.53 17.54
C ASN A 250 -21.03 -2.36 17.62
N ILE A 251 -21.31 -1.23 16.95
CA ILE A 251 -20.48 -0.03 16.96
C ILE A 251 -21.17 1.12 17.69
N PHE A 252 -22.40 1.47 17.28
CA PHE A 252 -23.14 2.58 17.91
C PHE A 252 -23.88 2.21 19.20
N GLY A 253 -23.90 0.93 19.57
CA GLY A 253 -24.55 0.49 20.80
C GLY A 253 -26.08 0.58 20.79
N LYS A 254 -26.70 0.66 19.59
CA LYS A 254 -28.18 0.64 19.50
C LYS A 254 -28.69 -0.64 20.14
N SER A 255 -29.66 -0.49 21.04
CA SER A 255 -30.27 -1.61 21.76
C SER A 255 -30.85 -2.64 20.79
N THR A 256 -30.52 -3.91 21.01
CA THR A 256 -31.12 -5.00 20.23
C THR A 256 -32.64 -5.08 20.46
N LYS A 257 -33.14 -4.63 21.63
CA LYS A 257 -34.59 -4.53 21.92
C LYS A 257 -35.26 -3.56 20.93
N ASP A 258 -34.63 -2.40 20.67
CA ASP A 258 -35.19 -1.40 19.76
C ASP A 258 -35.18 -1.91 18.32
N ILE A 259 -34.06 -2.53 17.90
CA ILE A 259 -33.95 -3.14 16.57
C ILE A 259 -35.02 -4.21 16.35
N PHE A 260 -35.31 -5.05 17.37
CA PHE A 260 -36.30 -6.12 17.25
C PHE A 260 -37.73 -5.60 17.35
N SER A 261 -37.97 -4.52 18.09
CA SER A 261 -39.27 -3.85 18.11
C SER A 261 -39.66 -3.29 16.76
N GLU A 262 -38.68 -2.74 15.99
CA GLU A 262 -38.91 -2.31 14.62
C GLU A 262 -39.35 -3.47 13.70
N PHE A 263 -38.77 -4.67 13.87
CA PHE A 263 -39.16 -5.84 13.08
C PHE A 263 -40.58 -6.36 13.46
N ASP A 264 -40.98 -6.17 14.68
CA ASP A 264 -42.30 -6.56 15.17
C ASP A 264 -43.42 -5.54 14.80
N GLY A 265 -43.06 -4.47 14.05
CA GLY A 265 -44.00 -3.43 13.60
C GLY A 265 -44.53 -2.55 14.72
N LYS A 266 -43.84 -2.46 15.85
CA LYS A 266 -44.15 -1.50 16.89
C LYS A 266 -43.58 -0.16 16.51
N ASP A 267 -44.46 0.83 16.32
CA ASP A 267 -44.09 2.22 16.04
C ASP A 267 -43.07 2.71 17.08
N TYR A 268 -42.03 3.38 16.62
CA TYR A 268 -41.11 4.12 17.48
C TYR A 268 -41.85 5.29 18.11
N ASP A 269 -41.70 5.45 19.38
CA ASP A 269 -41.97 6.70 20.07
C ASP A 269 -40.86 7.68 19.63
N GLU A 270 -41.15 8.59 18.67
CA GLU A 270 -40.22 9.58 18.15
C GLU A 270 -39.68 10.53 19.23
N ASP A 271 -40.33 10.56 20.40
CA ASP A 271 -40.00 11.46 21.52
C ASP A 271 -38.76 11.03 22.34
N VAL A 272 -38.08 9.95 21.98
CA VAL A 272 -36.91 9.43 22.74
C VAL A 272 -35.56 9.87 22.12
N PHE A 273 -35.53 10.57 20.99
CA PHE A 273 -34.30 11.01 20.31
C PHE A 273 -34.16 12.54 20.26
N ASP A 274 -34.51 13.26 21.29
CA ASP A 274 -34.06 14.61 21.56
C ASP A 274 -32.85 14.58 22.52
N GLY A 275 -31.63 14.46 21.93
CA GLY A 275 -30.38 14.45 22.68
C GLY A 275 -29.19 14.39 21.74
#